data_ccdc5b167bdfb13f99d1bb4c04a31710
#
_entry.id   ccdc5b167bdfb13f99d1bb4c04a31710
#
_cell.length_a   1.000
_cell.length_b   1.000
_cell.length_c   1.000
_cell.angle_alpha   90.00
_cell.angle_beta   90.00
_cell.angle_gamma   90.00
#
_symmetry.space_group_name_H-M   'P 1'
#
loop_
_entity.id
_entity.type
_entity.pdbx_description
1 polymer ?
#
loop_
_entity_poly.entity_id
_entity_poly.type
_entity_poly.pdbx_seq_one_letter_code
_entity_poly.pdbx_strand_id
1 'polypeptide(L)' 'GKSGTVIEQVPVGGIGRVRLSNEEWRATSNSPLNVGDGVKVLAVEGNTLTVGPA' A
#
# COMPACT_ATOMS: atom_id res chain seq x y z
N GLY A 1 -1.65 -5.64 12.30
CA GLY A 1 -1.22 -4.81 11.25
C GLY A 1 -1.95 -3.49 11.15
N LYS A 2 -1.29 -2.57 10.51
CA LYS A 2 -1.86 -1.25 10.29
C LYS A 2 -2.64 -1.24 9.00
N SER A 3 -3.63 -0.39 8.92
CA SER A 3 -4.40 -0.19 7.70
C SER A 3 -4.18 1.20 7.14
N GLY A 4 -4.42 1.31 5.84
CA GLY A 4 -4.28 2.57 5.15
C GLY A 4 -5.15 2.61 3.91
N THR A 5 -4.92 3.63 3.10
CA THR A 5 -5.70 3.86 1.89
C THR A 5 -4.74 4.13 0.73
N VAL A 6 -5.04 3.55 -0.43
CA VAL A 6 -4.23 3.77 -1.63
C VAL A 6 -4.47 5.19 -2.14
N ILE A 7 -3.39 5.93 -2.34
CA ILE A 7 -3.44 7.29 -2.89
C ILE A 7 -2.84 7.37 -4.28
N GLU A 8 -2.01 6.39 -4.67
CA GLU A 8 -1.55 6.22 -6.04
C GLU A 8 -1.67 4.74 -6.38
N GLN A 9 -2.17 4.44 -7.55
CA GLN A 9 -2.43 3.08 -7.97
C GLN A 9 -1.21 2.17 -7.75
N VAL A 10 -1.45 0.97 -7.22
CA VAL A 10 -0.41 -0.02 -7.00
C VAL A 10 -0.60 -1.15 -8.02
N PRO A 11 0.23 -1.18 -9.09
CA PRO A 11 0.14 -2.28 -10.04
C PRO A 11 0.75 -3.55 -9.46
N VAL A 12 0.34 -4.70 -9.96
CA VAL A 12 0.90 -5.97 -9.52
C VAL A 12 2.41 -5.97 -9.79
N GLY A 13 3.20 -6.21 -8.75
CA GLY A 13 4.65 -6.22 -8.86
C GLY A 13 5.29 -4.86 -9.07
N GLY A 14 4.50 -3.79 -9.05
CA GLY A 14 5.00 -2.43 -9.19
C GLY A 14 4.90 -1.67 -7.87
N ILE A 15 5.11 -0.36 -7.96
CA ILE A 15 5.13 0.52 -6.80
C ILE A 15 4.04 1.57 -6.94
N GLY A 16 3.25 1.72 -5.89
CA GLY A 16 2.32 2.83 -5.75
C GLY A 16 2.53 3.50 -4.41
N ARG A 17 1.53 4.19 -3.93
CA ARG A 17 1.60 4.88 -2.64
C ARG A 17 0.34 4.66 -1.84
N VAL A 18 0.53 4.55 -0.54
CA VAL A 18 -0.58 4.44 0.41
C VAL A 18 -0.38 5.47 1.50
N ARG A 19 -1.47 5.85 2.13
CA ARG A 19 -1.45 6.73 3.29
C ARG A 19 -1.76 5.92 4.53
N LEU A 20 -0.86 6.02 5.52
CA LEU A 20 -1.05 5.43 6.84
C LEU A 20 -1.02 6.57 7.84
N SER A 21 -2.10 6.77 8.56
CA SER A 21 -2.24 7.92 9.45
C SER A 21 -2.01 9.19 8.63
N ASN A 22 -1.00 9.98 8.96
CA ASN A 22 -0.71 11.21 8.24
C ASN A 22 0.53 11.09 7.36
N GLU A 23 1.01 9.88 7.08
CA GLU A 23 2.22 9.65 6.33
C GLU A 23 1.95 8.90 5.04
N GLU A 24 2.68 9.25 4.01
CA GLU A 24 2.62 8.57 2.72
C GLU A 24 3.80 7.63 2.61
N TRP A 25 3.52 6.43 2.13
CA TRP A 25 4.53 5.39 2.00
C TRP A 25 4.49 4.79 0.61
N ARG A 26 5.66 4.40 0.11
CA ARG A 26 5.69 3.52 -1.05
C ARG A 26 5.10 2.19 -0.67
N ALA A 27 4.40 1.58 -1.62
CA ALA A 27 3.78 0.29 -1.37
C ALA A 27 3.84 -0.59 -2.59
N THR A 28 3.93 -1.89 -2.33
CA THR A 28 3.85 -2.91 -3.36
C THR A 28 2.83 -3.95 -2.93
N SER A 29 2.29 -4.69 -3.88
CA SER A 29 1.25 -5.67 -3.58
C SER A 29 1.28 -6.79 -4.62
N ASN A 30 0.76 -7.94 -4.24
CA ASN A 30 0.54 -9.06 -5.16
C ASN A 30 -0.79 -8.97 -5.89
N SER A 31 -1.58 -7.95 -5.59
CA SER A 31 -2.88 -7.73 -6.25
C SER A 31 -2.94 -6.30 -6.72
N PRO A 32 -3.61 -6.02 -7.83
CA PRO A 32 -3.75 -4.63 -8.28
C PRO A 32 -4.64 -3.87 -7.31
N LEU A 33 -4.20 -2.68 -6.91
CA LEU A 33 -4.95 -1.84 -5.98
C LEU A 33 -5.17 -0.48 -6.63
N ASN A 34 -6.38 0.03 -6.50
CA ASN A 34 -6.78 1.31 -7.10
C ASN A 34 -6.84 2.39 -6.02
N VAL A 35 -6.75 3.64 -6.48
CA VAL A 35 -6.88 4.79 -5.58
C VAL A 35 -8.20 4.69 -4.83
N GLY A 36 -8.13 4.87 -3.51
CA GLY A 36 -9.30 4.79 -2.64
C GLY A 36 -9.50 3.43 -2.00
N ASP A 37 -8.77 2.40 -2.47
CA ASP A 37 -8.91 1.08 -1.87
C ASP A 37 -8.30 1.06 -0.47
N GLY A 38 -8.96 0.37 0.45
CA GLY A 38 -8.39 0.11 1.76
C GLY A 38 -7.38 -1.01 1.69
N VAL A 39 -6.30 -0.89 2.47
CA VAL A 39 -5.23 -1.88 2.49
C VAL A 39 -4.80 -2.16 3.91
N LYS A 40 -4.16 -3.31 4.10
CA LYS A 40 -3.47 -3.61 5.35
C LYS A 40 -1.99 -3.87 5.05
N VAL A 41 -1.14 -3.51 6.00
CA VAL A 41 0.29 -3.69 5.88
C VAL A 41 0.63 -5.13 6.25
N LEU A 42 1.32 -5.82 5.36
CA LEU A 42 1.73 -7.21 5.57
C LEU A 42 3.19 -7.29 5.98
N ALA A 43 4.04 -6.41 5.47
CA ALA A 43 5.46 -6.41 5.79
C ALA A 43 6.04 -5.03 5.51
N VAL A 44 7.22 -4.76 6.08
CA VAL A 44 7.96 -3.53 5.84
C VAL A 44 9.36 -3.92 5.41
N GLU A 45 9.81 -3.36 4.28
CA GLU A 45 11.16 -3.58 3.80
C GLU A 45 11.78 -2.23 3.48
N GLY A 46 12.70 -1.78 4.34
CA GLY A 46 13.28 -0.46 4.19
C GLY A 46 12.18 0.59 4.28
N ASN A 47 12.02 1.38 3.24
CA ASN A 47 11.00 2.41 3.19
C ASN A 47 9.82 2.04 2.26
N THR A 48 9.68 0.75 1.97
CA THR A 48 8.59 0.24 1.13
C THR A 48 7.75 -0.73 1.93
N LEU A 49 6.45 -0.59 1.84
CA LEU A 49 5.50 -1.48 2.50
C LEU A 49 4.99 -2.51 1.51
N THR A 50 4.83 -3.75 2.00
CA THR A 50 4.07 -4.76 1.28
C THR A 50 2.67 -4.73 1.85
N VAL A 51 1.69 -4.50 1.00
CA VAL A 51 0.29 -4.36 1.45
C VAL A 51 -0.60 -5.33 0.70
N GLY A 52 -1.76 -5.56 1.27
CA GLY A 52 -2.79 -6.36 0.66
C GLY A 52 -4.16 -5.71 0.85
N PRO A 53 -5.20 -6.26 0.20
CA PRO A 53 -6.57 -5.73 0.40
C PRO A 53 -6.97 -5.84 1.86
N ALA A 54 -7.64 -4.83 2.34
CA ALA A 54 -8.13 -4.80 3.72
C ALA A 54 -9.23 -5.83 3.96
#